data_d4da877db2ee2022b25a20715e138007
#
_entry.id   d4da877db2ee2022b25a20715e138007
#
_cell.length_a   1.000
_cell.length_b   1.000
_cell.length_c   1.000
_cell.angle_alpha   90.00
_cell.angle_beta   90.00
_cell.angle_gamma   90.00
#
_symmetry.space_group_name_H-M   'P 1'
#
loop_
_entity.id
_entity.type
_entity.pdbx_description
1 polymer ?
#
loop_
_entity_poly.entity_id
_entity_poly.type
_entity_poly.pdbx_seq_one_letter_code
_entity_poly.pdbx_strand_id
1 'polypeptide(L)'
;DGDEMTRIIWDFIKNKLILPYIDLGIEYYDLGMESRDKTDDQITIDSANAIKKFGVGIKCATITPDEARVEEFKLKKMWRSPNGTIRNIIGGTVFREPIICSNIPKLVPSWTDPVIIGRHAFGDQYRATDFKVPGKGKMEVKWTSEDGKDEIKYEVFNFTGPGVALSMYNLDKSIEDFARSCFSYGLIKKWPVYLSTKNTILKKYDGRFKDIFQEVFEKEFKKNFEKNKITYEHRLIDDMVACAMKWSGKYIWACKNYDGDVQSDTMAQGYGSLGLMTSTLLTPDGKVMEAEAAHGTVTRHFRMHQQGKETSTNPIASIFAWTRGLSHRGKLDNNNDLINFAQTLENVCVKSVEGGHMTKDLAILIGPSTKFLTTNQFLEVIKSELEKKLH
;
A
#
# COMPACT_ATOMS: atom_id res chain seq x y z
N ASP A 1 -4.54 3.95 -15.33
CA ASP A 1 -3.50 4.97 -15.41
C ASP A 1 -3.70 6.00 -14.28
N GLY A 2 -2.75 6.92 -14.10
CA GLY A 2 -2.78 7.91 -13.03
C GLY A 2 -2.28 9.27 -13.45
N ASP A 3 -1.51 9.93 -12.58
CA ASP A 3 -1.13 11.34 -12.74
C ASP A 3 0.39 11.57 -12.83
N GLU A 4 0.75 12.72 -13.35
CA GLU A 4 2.06 13.37 -13.29
C GLU A 4 3.23 12.47 -13.77
N MET A 5 4.39 12.47 -13.07
CA MET A 5 5.58 11.73 -13.50
C MET A 5 5.37 10.22 -13.51
N THR A 6 4.57 9.71 -12.60
CA THR A 6 4.26 8.27 -12.55
C THR A 6 3.46 7.79 -13.74
N ARG A 7 2.59 8.60 -14.33
CA ARG A 7 1.89 8.29 -15.59
C ARG A 7 2.86 8.09 -16.75
N ILE A 8 3.87 8.96 -16.86
CA ILE A 8 4.90 8.88 -17.90
C ILE A 8 5.74 7.61 -17.71
N ILE A 9 6.16 7.32 -16.48
CA ILE A 9 6.93 6.11 -16.16
C ILE A 9 6.10 4.86 -16.45
N TRP A 10 4.82 4.88 -16.12
CA TRP A 10 3.89 3.76 -16.35
C TRP A 10 3.79 3.39 -17.83
N ASP A 11 3.70 4.40 -18.68
CA ASP A 11 3.68 4.20 -20.13
C ASP A 11 5.01 3.61 -20.65
N PHE A 12 6.14 4.09 -20.14
CA PHE A 12 7.45 3.54 -20.49
C PHE A 12 7.59 2.07 -20.05
N ILE A 13 7.17 1.72 -18.83
CA ILE A 13 7.22 0.34 -18.33
C ILE A 13 6.36 -0.56 -19.21
N LYS A 14 5.12 -0.18 -19.45
CA LYS A 14 4.18 -0.93 -20.28
C LYS A 14 4.75 -1.21 -21.67
N ASN A 15 5.24 -0.17 -22.35
CA ASN A 15 5.67 -0.28 -23.74
C ASN A 15 7.08 -0.87 -23.92
N LYS A 16 7.97 -0.75 -22.92
CA LYS A 16 9.35 -1.26 -23.02
C LYS A 16 9.57 -2.60 -22.37
N LEU A 17 8.86 -2.90 -21.26
CA LEU A 17 9.15 -4.04 -20.41
C LEU A 17 8.02 -5.08 -20.34
N ILE A 18 6.82 -4.76 -20.79
CA ILE A 18 5.66 -5.66 -20.69
C ILE A 18 5.15 -6.10 -22.06
N LEU A 19 4.58 -5.18 -22.82
CA LEU A 19 3.91 -5.52 -24.10
C LEU A 19 4.81 -6.14 -25.18
N PRO A 20 6.13 -5.88 -25.24
CA PRO A 20 6.99 -6.58 -26.20
C PRO A 20 7.15 -8.08 -25.92
N TYR A 21 6.86 -8.54 -24.70
CA TYR A 21 7.11 -9.92 -24.26
C TYR A 21 5.85 -10.69 -23.92
N ILE A 22 4.74 -10.01 -23.71
CA ILE A 22 3.48 -10.61 -23.27
C ILE A 22 2.33 -10.09 -24.12
N ASP A 23 1.54 -11.00 -24.68
CA ASP A 23 0.22 -10.68 -25.24
C ASP A 23 -0.78 -10.55 -24.09
N LEU A 24 -1.08 -9.31 -23.72
CA LEU A 24 -1.85 -8.97 -22.54
C LEU A 24 -3.12 -8.20 -22.91
N GLY A 25 -4.28 -8.81 -22.68
CA GLY A 25 -5.57 -8.10 -22.72
C GLY A 25 -5.71 -7.16 -21.54
N ILE A 26 -5.75 -5.85 -21.81
CA ILE A 26 -5.86 -4.81 -20.77
C ILE A 26 -7.21 -4.11 -20.91
N GLU A 27 -8.00 -4.11 -19.85
CA GLU A 27 -9.13 -3.19 -19.70
C GLU A 27 -8.64 -1.91 -19.02
N TYR A 28 -8.65 -0.80 -19.76
CA TYR A 28 -8.00 0.44 -19.36
C TYR A 28 -8.95 1.42 -18.70
N TYR A 29 -8.52 1.98 -17.57
CA TYR A 29 -9.20 3.06 -16.86
C TYR A 29 -8.24 4.21 -16.58
N ASP A 30 -8.59 5.40 -17.04
CA ASP A 30 -7.82 6.61 -16.76
C ASP A 30 -8.28 7.22 -15.43
N LEU A 31 -7.49 7.03 -14.38
CA LEU A 31 -7.72 7.60 -13.05
C LEU A 31 -7.01 8.95 -12.85
N GLY A 32 -6.52 9.56 -13.92
CA GLY A 32 -5.97 10.91 -13.88
C GLY A 32 -7.00 11.95 -13.47
N MET A 33 -6.54 13.07 -12.92
CA MET A 33 -7.38 14.08 -12.29
C MET A 33 -8.48 14.61 -13.21
N GLU A 34 -8.15 14.87 -14.49
CA GLU A 34 -9.10 15.39 -15.48
C GLU A 34 -10.21 14.38 -15.80
N SER A 35 -9.86 13.10 -15.98
CA SER A 35 -10.82 12.03 -16.27
C SER A 35 -11.76 11.78 -15.09
N ARG A 36 -11.23 11.82 -13.87
CA ARG A 36 -12.03 11.69 -12.65
C ARG A 36 -13.00 12.85 -12.47
N ASP A 37 -12.54 14.09 -12.69
CA ASP A 37 -13.41 15.27 -12.61
C ASP A 37 -14.51 15.26 -13.68
N LYS A 38 -14.17 14.87 -14.90
CA LYS A 38 -15.12 14.73 -16.02
C LYS A 38 -16.22 13.71 -15.73
N THR A 39 -15.91 12.62 -15.05
CA THR A 39 -16.84 11.52 -14.76
C THR A 39 -17.48 11.61 -13.38
N ASP A 40 -17.30 12.72 -12.67
CA ASP A 40 -17.73 12.88 -11.27
C ASP A 40 -17.21 11.74 -10.37
N ASP A 41 -15.96 11.29 -10.63
CA ASP A 41 -15.23 10.18 -10.01
C ASP A 41 -15.86 8.78 -10.22
N GLN A 42 -16.84 8.65 -11.11
CA GLN A 42 -17.46 7.35 -11.44
C GLN A 42 -16.43 6.37 -11.99
N ILE A 43 -15.44 6.85 -12.77
CA ILE A 43 -14.40 5.99 -13.34
C ILE A 43 -13.57 5.26 -12.28
N THR A 44 -13.40 5.83 -11.08
CA THR A 44 -12.75 5.16 -9.95
C THR A 44 -13.57 3.98 -9.45
N ILE A 45 -14.89 4.13 -9.38
CA ILE A 45 -15.82 3.06 -8.99
C ILE A 45 -15.82 1.95 -10.05
N ASP A 46 -15.88 2.33 -11.32
CA ASP A 46 -15.88 1.40 -12.44
C ASP A 46 -14.59 0.57 -12.48
N SER A 47 -13.43 1.22 -12.27
CA SER A 47 -12.14 0.53 -12.19
C SER A 47 -12.08 -0.48 -11.02
N ALA A 48 -12.61 -0.12 -9.86
CA ALA A 48 -12.65 -1.01 -8.70
C ALA A 48 -13.53 -2.24 -8.96
N ASN A 49 -14.67 -2.06 -9.62
CA ASN A 49 -15.57 -3.15 -10.01
C ASN A 49 -14.93 -4.05 -11.07
N ALA A 50 -14.18 -3.48 -12.03
CA ALA A 50 -13.41 -4.24 -13.00
C ALA A 50 -12.32 -5.09 -12.32
N ILE A 51 -11.58 -4.53 -11.36
CA ILE A 51 -10.59 -5.28 -10.57
C ILE A 51 -11.26 -6.49 -9.88
N LYS A 52 -12.42 -6.30 -9.26
CA LYS A 52 -13.17 -7.41 -8.65
C LYS A 52 -13.57 -8.47 -9.68
N LYS A 53 -14.02 -8.05 -10.86
CA LYS A 53 -14.45 -8.94 -11.95
C LYS A 53 -13.30 -9.77 -12.50
N PHE A 54 -12.15 -9.15 -12.76
CA PHE A 54 -11.00 -9.80 -13.37
C PHE A 54 -10.02 -10.42 -12.37
N GLY A 55 -10.15 -10.11 -11.08
CA GLY A 55 -9.27 -10.60 -10.02
C GLY A 55 -7.90 -9.90 -9.94
N VAL A 56 -7.57 -9.03 -10.89
CA VAL A 56 -6.28 -8.32 -10.93
C VAL A 56 -6.47 -6.88 -11.34
N GLY A 57 -5.85 -5.97 -10.58
CA GLY A 57 -5.68 -4.58 -10.94
C GLY A 57 -4.22 -4.17 -10.83
N ILE A 58 -3.73 -3.38 -11.78
CA ILE A 58 -2.41 -2.77 -11.75
C ILE A 58 -2.61 -1.27 -11.85
N LYS A 59 -2.36 -0.54 -10.76
CA LYS A 59 -2.75 0.85 -10.60
C LYS A 59 -1.54 1.78 -10.54
N CYS A 60 -1.57 2.81 -11.37
CA CYS A 60 -0.64 3.94 -11.30
C CYS A 60 -0.99 4.88 -10.13
N ALA A 61 -0.01 5.62 -9.63
CA ALA A 61 -0.24 6.62 -8.60
C ALA A 61 -1.15 7.76 -9.09
N THR A 62 -2.02 8.23 -8.20
CA THR A 62 -3.04 9.24 -8.48
C THR A 62 -2.96 10.39 -7.50
N ILE A 63 -3.33 11.60 -7.95
CA ILE A 63 -3.46 12.77 -7.08
C ILE A 63 -4.69 12.62 -6.18
N THR A 64 -4.51 12.89 -4.88
CA THR A 64 -5.61 13.24 -3.98
C THR A 64 -5.60 14.75 -3.83
N PRO A 65 -6.59 15.48 -4.37
CA PRO A 65 -6.52 16.93 -4.42
C PRO A 65 -6.75 17.57 -3.04
N ASP A 66 -5.96 18.60 -2.77
CA ASP A 66 -6.19 19.63 -1.77
C ASP A 66 -6.76 20.91 -2.41
N GLU A 67 -6.93 21.97 -1.65
CA GLU A 67 -7.44 23.25 -2.16
C GLU A 67 -6.61 23.81 -3.32
N ALA A 68 -5.28 23.70 -3.24
CA ALA A 68 -4.37 24.18 -4.29
C ALA A 68 -4.53 23.38 -5.58
N ARG A 69 -4.72 22.06 -5.48
CA ARG A 69 -4.98 21.20 -6.65
C ARG A 69 -6.36 21.43 -7.25
N VAL A 70 -7.38 21.73 -6.42
CA VAL A 70 -8.72 22.10 -6.91
C VAL A 70 -8.62 23.37 -7.77
N GLU A 71 -7.86 24.37 -7.34
CA GLU A 71 -7.63 25.60 -8.10
C GLU A 71 -6.81 25.35 -9.36
N GLU A 72 -5.69 24.61 -9.26
CA GLU A 72 -4.78 24.29 -10.37
C GLU A 72 -5.50 23.59 -11.52
N PHE A 73 -6.29 22.58 -11.22
CA PHE A 73 -7.01 21.76 -12.22
C PHE A 73 -8.42 22.28 -12.52
N LYS A 74 -8.87 23.34 -11.84
CA LYS A 74 -10.23 23.89 -11.94
C LYS A 74 -11.32 22.84 -11.72
N LEU A 75 -11.13 22.04 -10.67
CA LEU A 75 -12.00 20.91 -10.38
C LEU A 75 -13.37 21.37 -9.87
N LYS A 76 -14.40 20.59 -10.18
CA LYS A 76 -15.77 20.79 -9.71
C LYS A 76 -15.86 20.73 -8.17
N LYS A 77 -15.04 19.91 -7.54
CA LYS A 77 -14.92 19.76 -6.08
C LYS A 77 -13.63 19.08 -5.68
N MET A 78 -13.33 19.07 -4.40
CA MET A 78 -12.22 18.29 -3.81
C MET A 78 -12.60 16.82 -3.75
N TRP A 79 -12.14 16.05 -4.77
CA TRP A 79 -12.43 14.62 -4.88
C TRP A 79 -11.72 13.81 -3.79
N ARG A 80 -12.34 12.72 -3.35
CA ARG A 80 -11.73 11.79 -2.39
C ARG A 80 -10.55 11.06 -3.00
N SER A 81 -9.72 10.45 -2.14
CA SER A 81 -8.63 9.58 -2.60
C SER A 81 -9.16 8.37 -3.39
N PRO A 82 -8.70 8.15 -4.63
CA PRO A 82 -9.07 6.96 -5.39
C PRO A 82 -8.69 5.67 -4.68
N ASN A 83 -7.52 5.65 -4.02
CA ASN A 83 -7.08 4.50 -3.24
C ASN A 83 -8.08 4.13 -2.14
N GLY A 84 -8.61 5.13 -1.43
CA GLY A 84 -9.65 4.92 -0.43
C GLY A 84 -10.92 4.31 -1.03
N THR A 85 -11.38 4.84 -2.16
CA THR A 85 -12.58 4.34 -2.86
C THR A 85 -12.39 2.91 -3.35
N ILE A 86 -11.28 2.62 -4.02
CA ILE A 86 -10.95 1.28 -4.54
C ILE A 86 -10.86 0.26 -3.40
N ARG A 87 -10.10 0.57 -2.34
CA ARG A 87 -9.94 -0.30 -1.17
C ARG A 87 -11.27 -0.61 -0.47
N ASN A 88 -12.16 0.37 -0.38
CA ASN A 88 -13.48 0.16 0.23
C ASN A 88 -14.41 -0.71 -0.63
N ILE A 89 -14.29 -0.65 -1.95
CA ILE A 89 -15.09 -1.47 -2.87
C ILE A 89 -14.55 -2.90 -2.93
N ILE A 90 -13.24 -3.07 -3.01
CA ILE A 90 -12.59 -4.39 -3.11
C ILE A 90 -12.60 -5.09 -1.75
N GLY A 91 -12.33 -4.36 -0.67
CA GLY A 91 -12.00 -4.92 0.64
C GLY A 91 -10.56 -5.45 0.67
N GLY A 92 -10.20 -6.15 1.73
CA GLY A 92 -8.89 -6.77 1.87
C GLY A 92 -7.90 -5.99 2.70
N THR A 93 -6.64 -6.42 2.62
CA THR A 93 -5.51 -5.89 3.39
C THR A 93 -4.44 -5.39 2.44
N VAL A 94 -3.88 -4.23 2.73
CA VAL A 94 -2.71 -3.70 2.02
C VAL A 94 -1.46 -4.29 2.64
N PHE A 95 -0.68 -5.03 1.83
CA PHE A 95 0.64 -5.51 2.21
C PHE A 95 1.71 -4.66 1.55
N ARG A 96 2.60 -4.10 2.36
CA ARG A 96 3.76 -3.34 1.91
C ARG A 96 5.04 -4.08 2.26
N GLU A 97 5.81 -4.43 1.24
CA GLU A 97 7.02 -5.24 1.33
C GLU A 97 8.20 -4.48 0.73
N PRO A 98 9.32 -4.32 1.46
CA PRO A 98 10.50 -3.66 0.92
C PRO A 98 11.20 -4.52 -0.13
N ILE A 99 11.70 -3.85 -1.17
CA ILE A 99 12.60 -4.42 -2.17
C ILE A 99 14.03 -4.21 -1.66
N ILE A 100 14.73 -5.30 -1.37
CA ILE A 100 16.07 -5.24 -0.78
C ILE A 100 17.11 -5.38 -1.88
N CYS A 101 17.99 -4.37 -2.00
CA CYS A 101 19.21 -4.42 -2.80
C CYS A 101 20.40 -4.40 -1.85
N SER A 102 21.31 -5.35 -1.99
CA SER A 102 22.40 -5.59 -1.02
C SER A 102 23.39 -4.44 -0.89
N ASN A 103 23.56 -3.66 -1.96
CA ASN A 103 24.47 -2.52 -2.01
C ASN A 103 23.83 -1.18 -1.55
N ILE A 104 22.54 -1.15 -1.28
CA ILE A 104 21.87 0.04 -0.75
C ILE A 104 21.96 0.05 0.77
N PRO A 105 22.60 1.07 1.36
CA PRO A 105 22.70 1.20 2.80
C PRO A 105 21.32 1.36 3.44
N LYS A 106 21.08 0.62 4.52
CA LYS A 106 19.86 0.73 5.33
C LYS A 106 20.11 1.69 6.49
N LEU A 107 19.13 2.53 6.81
CA LEU A 107 19.19 3.42 7.98
C LEU A 107 19.18 2.62 9.30
N VAL A 108 18.55 1.43 9.28
CA VAL A 108 18.58 0.48 10.39
C VAL A 108 19.39 -0.73 9.97
N PRO A 109 20.68 -0.82 10.33
CA PRO A 109 21.59 -1.87 9.86
C PRO A 109 21.15 -3.28 10.19
N SER A 110 20.38 -3.48 11.27
CA SER A 110 19.85 -4.78 11.68
C SER A 110 18.78 -5.35 10.74
N TRP A 111 18.16 -4.55 9.89
CA TRP A 111 17.10 -4.98 8.97
C TRP A 111 17.69 -5.71 7.75
N THR A 112 18.19 -6.90 7.97
CA THR A 112 18.77 -7.73 6.90
C THR A 112 17.73 -8.41 6.04
N ASP A 113 16.56 -8.65 6.59
CA ASP A 113 15.42 -9.34 5.96
C ASP A 113 14.20 -8.43 5.89
N PRO A 114 13.23 -8.69 4.99
CA PRO A 114 12.04 -7.85 4.87
C PRO A 114 11.15 -7.87 6.11
N VAL A 115 10.65 -6.71 6.50
CA VAL A 115 9.48 -6.56 7.36
C VAL A 115 8.28 -6.23 6.48
N ILE A 116 7.23 -7.00 6.55
CA ILE A 116 6.01 -6.77 5.77
C ILE A 116 4.97 -6.12 6.66
N ILE A 117 4.51 -4.93 6.28
CA ILE A 117 3.39 -4.29 6.95
C ILE A 117 2.09 -4.78 6.32
N GLY A 118 1.22 -5.39 7.14
CA GLY A 118 -0.18 -5.65 6.80
C GLY A 118 -1.05 -4.53 7.34
N ARG A 119 -1.51 -3.62 6.46
CA ARG A 119 -2.36 -2.49 6.82
C ARG A 119 -3.83 -2.83 6.64
N HIS A 120 -4.63 -2.69 7.69
CA HIS A 120 -6.08 -2.75 7.58
C HIS A 120 -6.59 -1.58 6.72
N ALA A 121 -7.21 -1.89 5.58
CA ALA A 121 -7.57 -0.87 4.59
C ALA A 121 -8.97 -0.29 4.77
N PHE A 122 -9.57 -0.41 5.96
CA PHE A 122 -10.95 0.00 6.22
C PHE A 122 -11.07 0.77 7.55
N GLY A 123 -12.03 1.71 7.59
CA GLY A 123 -12.43 2.36 8.84
C GLY A 123 -11.39 3.31 9.43
N ASP A 124 -11.46 3.46 10.76
CA ASP A 124 -10.61 4.30 11.60
C ASP A 124 -10.57 5.77 11.14
N GLN A 125 -9.44 6.46 11.26
CA GLN A 125 -9.28 7.87 10.89
C GLN A 125 -9.63 8.15 9.41
N TYR A 126 -9.46 7.18 8.53
CA TYR A 126 -9.74 7.32 7.09
C TYR A 126 -11.25 7.35 6.74
N ARG A 127 -12.09 7.02 7.69
CA ARG A 127 -13.56 7.07 7.61
C ARG A 127 -14.18 7.89 8.73
N ALA A 128 -13.38 8.72 9.37
CA ALA A 128 -13.84 9.56 10.46
C ALA A 128 -14.80 10.65 9.98
N THR A 129 -15.68 11.04 10.89
CA THR A 129 -16.42 12.29 10.79
C THR A 129 -15.77 13.27 11.75
N ASP A 130 -15.11 14.28 11.21
CA ASP A 130 -14.44 15.33 11.98
C ASP A 130 -15.04 16.70 11.68
N PHE A 131 -15.02 17.59 12.66
CA PHE A 131 -15.58 18.93 12.53
C PHE A 131 -14.99 19.92 13.55
N LYS A 132 -15.11 21.21 13.21
CA LYS A 132 -14.79 22.31 14.11
C LYS A 132 -15.96 22.58 15.04
N VAL A 133 -15.69 22.61 16.34
CA VAL A 133 -16.65 23.05 17.36
C VAL A 133 -16.56 24.56 17.48
N PRO A 134 -17.64 25.33 17.23
CA PRO A 134 -17.56 26.78 17.12
C PRO A 134 -17.50 27.52 18.46
N GLY A 135 -17.81 26.86 19.58
CA GLY A 135 -17.86 27.51 20.87
C GLY A 135 -18.22 26.57 22.03
N LYS A 136 -18.70 27.16 23.12
CA LYS A 136 -19.15 26.39 24.30
C LYS A 136 -20.31 25.46 23.93
N GLY A 137 -20.30 24.25 24.45
CA GLY A 137 -21.37 23.30 24.20
C GLY A 137 -20.98 21.87 24.54
N LYS A 138 -21.95 20.98 24.50
CA LYS A 138 -21.81 19.56 24.84
C LYS A 138 -21.68 18.72 23.58
N MET A 139 -20.70 17.83 23.54
CA MET A 139 -20.58 16.78 22.52
C MET A 139 -21.06 15.46 23.07
N GLU A 140 -21.93 14.79 22.33
CA GLU A 140 -22.44 13.46 22.63
C GLU A 140 -22.24 12.52 21.44
N VAL A 141 -22.02 11.24 21.71
CA VAL A 141 -22.08 10.14 20.74
C VAL A 141 -23.28 9.29 21.03
N LYS A 142 -24.05 9.00 19.99
CA LYS A 142 -25.26 8.19 20.09
C LYS A 142 -25.24 7.08 19.05
N TRP A 143 -25.57 5.87 19.46
CA TRP A 143 -25.93 4.75 18.59
C TRP A 143 -27.37 4.33 18.88
N THR A 144 -28.13 4.03 17.83
CA THR A 144 -29.50 3.55 17.93
C THR A 144 -29.62 2.31 17.06
N SER A 145 -30.26 1.25 17.59
CA SER A 145 -30.56 0.06 16.80
C SER A 145 -31.49 0.37 15.62
N GLU A 146 -31.46 -0.47 14.58
CA GLU A 146 -32.29 -0.26 13.36
C GLU A 146 -33.79 -0.20 13.69
N ASP A 147 -34.26 -1.01 14.65
CA ASP A 147 -35.65 -1.01 15.11
C ASP A 147 -35.98 0.09 16.14
N GLY A 148 -35.00 0.90 16.51
CA GLY A 148 -35.13 2.03 17.42
C GLY A 148 -35.33 1.67 18.90
N LYS A 149 -35.23 0.39 19.28
CA LYS A 149 -35.52 -0.06 20.65
C LYS A 149 -34.35 0.09 21.61
N ASP A 150 -33.11 -0.06 21.07
CA ASP A 150 -31.92 0.03 21.88
C ASP A 150 -31.15 1.31 21.53
N GLU A 151 -30.60 1.95 22.53
CA GLU A 151 -29.84 3.18 22.41
C GLU A 151 -28.61 3.12 23.32
N ILE A 152 -27.46 3.50 22.78
CA ILE A 152 -26.24 3.75 23.54
C ILE A 152 -25.88 5.23 23.36
N LYS A 153 -25.74 5.95 24.46
CA LYS A 153 -25.41 7.37 24.47
C LYS A 153 -24.32 7.67 25.48
N TYR A 154 -23.30 8.39 25.03
CA TYR A 154 -22.23 8.88 25.90
C TYR A 154 -22.03 10.37 25.72
N GLU A 155 -21.91 11.11 26.82
CA GLU A 155 -21.32 12.42 26.81
C GLU A 155 -19.81 12.27 26.60
N VAL A 156 -19.28 12.92 25.56
CA VAL A 156 -17.86 12.86 25.21
C VAL A 156 -17.08 13.97 25.93
N PHE A 157 -17.57 15.21 25.78
CA PHE A 157 -16.91 16.38 26.35
C PHE A 157 -17.83 17.60 26.43
N ASN A 158 -17.65 18.44 27.46
CA ASN A 158 -18.27 19.75 27.59
C ASN A 158 -17.25 20.82 27.19
N PHE A 159 -17.37 21.35 25.98
CA PHE A 159 -16.50 22.40 25.47
C PHE A 159 -16.71 23.72 26.21
N THR A 160 -15.65 24.30 26.69
CA THR A 160 -15.62 25.62 27.32
C THR A 160 -15.30 26.76 26.34
N GLY A 161 -15.01 26.42 25.09
CA GLY A 161 -14.68 27.32 23.98
C GLY A 161 -14.60 26.57 22.67
N PRO A 162 -14.13 27.20 21.58
CA PRO A 162 -13.93 26.54 20.29
C PRO A 162 -12.95 25.38 20.38
N GLY A 163 -13.12 24.38 19.49
CA GLY A 163 -12.26 23.20 19.45
C GLY A 163 -12.49 22.35 18.21
N VAL A 164 -12.06 21.12 18.27
CA VAL A 164 -12.26 20.10 17.21
C VAL A 164 -12.80 18.83 17.80
N ALA A 165 -13.54 18.08 17.02
CA ALA A 165 -14.09 16.78 17.42
C ALA A 165 -14.05 15.80 16.26
N LEU A 166 -14.02 14.52 16.59
CA LEU A 166 -13.89 13.41 15.64
C LEU A 166 -14.64 12.21 16.18
N SER A 167 -15.29 11.48 15.28
CA SER A 167 -15.83 10.13 15.52
C SER A 167 -15.37 9.19 14.43
N MET A 168 -14.99 7.96 14.80
CA MET A 168 -14.55 6.92 13.86
C MET A 168 -15.19 5.57 14.22
N TYR A 169 -15.15 4.62 13.29
CA TYR A 169 -15.74 3.30 13.46
C TYR A 169 -14.97 2.21 12.74
N ASN A 170 -15.28 0.96 13.10
CA ASN A 170 -14.87 -0.22 12.36
C ASN A 170 -15.94 -1.31 12.45
N LEU A 171 -15.79 -2.40 11.70
CA LEU A 171 -16.73 -3.53 11.66
C LEU A 171 -16.01 -4.82 12.04
N ASP A 172 -16.64 -5.64 12.86
CA ASP A 172 -16.12 -6.95 13.25
C ASP A 172 -15.75 -7.80 12.04
N LYS A 173 -16.66 -7.89 11.06
CA LYS A 173 -16.40 -8.63 9.81
C LYS A 173 -15.17 -8.16 9.06
N SER A 174 -14.93 -6.84 9.00
CA SER A 174 -13.74 -6.27 8.36
C SER A 174 -12.46 -6.61 9.14
N ILE A 175 -12.51 -6.61 10.47
CA ILE A 175 -11.40 -6.99 11.33
C ILE A 175 -11.09 -8.49 11.20
N GLU A 176 -12.12 -9.34 11.13
CA GLU A 176 -11.95 -10.78 10.88
C GLU A 176 -11.26 -11.05 9.56
N ASP A 177 -11.69 -10.39 8.49
CA ASP A 177 -11.10 -10.53 7.16
C ASP A 177 -9.65 -10.03 7.11
N PHE A 178 -9.36 -8.95 7.84
CA PHE A 178 -7.99 -8.47 8.04
C PHE A 178 -7.13 -9.51 8.78
N ALA A 179 -7.63 -10.12 9.84
CA ALA A 179 -6.93 -11.17 10.56
C ALA A 179 -6.64 -12.38 9.65
N ARG A 180 -7.66 -12.87 8.91
CA ARG A 180 -7.49 -13.98 7.95
C ARG A 180 -6.45 -13.68 6.89
N SER A 181 -6.45 -12.47 6.33
CA SER A 181 -5.46 -12.04 5.33
C SER A 181 -4.04 -12.09 5.91
N CYS A 182 -3.82 -11.53 7.10
CA CYS A 182 -2.50 -11.51 7.73
C CYS A 182 -2.01 -12.92 8.07
N PHE A 183 -2.86 -13.77 8.63
CA PHE A 183 -2.49 -15.14 8.96
C PHE A 183 -2.24 -16.00 7.72
N SER A 184 -3.06 -15.87 6.68
CA SER A 184 -2.82 -16.56 5.40
C SER A 184 -1.51 -16.14 4.77
N TYR A 185 -1.20 -14.84 4.80
CA TYR A 185 0.08 -14.34 4.29
C TYR A 185 1.27 -14.81 5.12
N GLY A 186 1.10 -14.91 6.46
CA GLY A 186 2.08 -15.52 7.36
C GLY A 186 2.39 -16.98 7.02
N LEU A 187 1.37 -17.78 6.71
CA LEU A 187 1.53 -19.16 6.27
C LEU A 187 2.25 -19.27 4.92
N ILE A 188 1.90 -18.41 3.96
CA ILE A 188 2.56 -18.37 2.64
C ILE A 188 4.05 -18.06 2.77
N LYS A 189 4.40 -17.07 3.57
CA LYS A 189 5.80 -16.66 3.81
C LYS A 189 6.51 -17.58 4.80
N LYS A 190 5.79 -18.36 5.61
CA LYS A 190 6.29 -19.11 6.79
C LYS A 190 6.94 -18.19 7.82
N TRP A 191 6.32 -17.05 8.07
CA TRP A 191 6.79 -16.01 8.99
C TRP A 191 5.78 -15.75 10.10
N PRO A 192 6.24 -15.38 11.31
CA PRO A 192 5.35 -15.01 12.40
C PRO A 192 4.55 -13.75 12.07
N VAL A 193 3.41 -13.62 12.72
CA VAL A 193 2.50 -12.48 12.58
C VAL A 193 2.39 -11.76 13.92
N TYR A 194 2.58 -10.45 13.93
CA TYR A 194 2.41 -9.59 15.09
C TYR A 194 1.32 -8.57 14.81
N LEU A 195 0.25 -8.58 15.62
CA LEU A 195 -0.72 -7.50 15.63
C LEU A 195 -0.29 -6.45 16.64
N SER A 196 -0.30 -5.17 16.27
CA SER A 196 -0.09 -4.09 17.24
C SER A 196 -1.33 -3.19 17.38
N THR A 197 -1.60 -2.81 18.61
CA THR A 197 -2.69 -1.88 18.98
C THR A 197 -2.30 -1.03 20.19
N LYS A 198 -3.13 -0.07 20.55
CA LYS A 198 -3.02 0.66 21.83
C LYS A 198 -4.23 0.35 22.74
N ASN A 199 -4.56 -0.91 22.90
CA ASN A 199 -5.73 -1.38 23.65
C ASN A 199 -5.71 -1.00 25.14
N THR A 200 -4.58 -0.63 25.68
CA THR A 200 -4.46 -0.07 27.04
C THR A 200 -5.10 1.31 27.17
N ILE A 201 -5.20 2.06 26.07
CA ILE A 201 -5.85 3.37 25.97
C ILE A 201 -7.25 3.22 25.36
N LEU A 202 -7.35 2.68 24.15
CA LEU A 202 -8.61 2.43 23.46
C LEU A 202 -9.15 1.03 23.80
N LYS A 203 -9.55 0.84 25.06
CA LYS A 203 -9.85 -0.47 25.63
C LYS A 203 -10.92 -1.25 24.89
N LYS A 204 -11.95 -0.59 24.37
CA LYS A 204 -13.03 -1.23 23.60
C LYS A 204 -12.70 -1.29 22.12
N TYR A 205 -12.26 -0.19 21.52
CA TYR A 205 -11.99 -0.10 20.10
C TYR A 205 -10.81 -0.98 19.69
N ASP A 206 -9.62 -0.72 20.20
CA ASP A 206 -8.43 -1.51 19.93
C ASP A 206 -8.48 -2.91 20.58
N GLY A 207 -9.16 -3.01 21.73
CA GLY A 207 -9.44 -4.30 22.38
C GLY A 207 -10.23 -5.25 21.47
N ARG A 208 -11.18 -4.72 20.68
CA ARG A 208 -11.94 -5.55 19.74
C ARG A 208 -11.06 -6.12 18.63
N PHE A 209 -10.10 -5.37 18.09
CA PHE A 209 -9.11 -5.88 17.16
C PHE A 209 -8.29 -7.04 17.76
N LYS A 210 -7.79 -6.84 18.97
CA LYS A 210 -7.03 -7.88 19.69
C LYS A 210 -7.86 -9.15 19.89
N ASP A 211 -9.09 -9.02 20.33
CA ASP A 211 -9.96 -10.15 20.66
C ASP A 211 -10.36 -10.92 19.38
N ILE A 212 -10.74 -10.23 18.30
CA ILE A 212 -11.08 -10.87 17.02
C ILE A 212 -9.87 -11.58 16.41
N PHE A 213 -8.69 -10.97 16.42
CA PHE A 213 -7.48 -11.64 15.94
C PHE A 213 -7.20 -12.92 16.71
N GLN A 214 -7.33 -12.89 18.03
CA GLN A 214 -7.16 -14.08 18.86
C GLN A 214 -8.21 -15.15 18.56
N GLU A 215 -9.48 -14.78 18.42
CA GLU A 215 -10.57 -15.70 18.08
C GLU A 215 -10.35 -16.37 16.72
N VAL A 216 -10.00 -15.60 15.68
CA VAL A 216 -9.72 -16.12 14.34
C VAL A 216 -8.50 -17.04 14.36
N PHE A 217 -7.43 -16.64 15.07
CA PHE A 217 -6.22 -17.45 15.20
C PHE A 217 -6.54 -18.81 15.83
N GLU A 218 -7.18 -18.84 17.00
CA GLU A 218 -7.48 -20.06 17.72
C GLU A 218 -8.40 -21.01 16.93
N LYS A 219 -9.39 -20.46 16.24
CA LYS A 219 -10.38 -21.25 15.50
C LYS A 219 -9.87 -21.79 14.17
N GLU A 220 -9.10 -20.98 13.42
CA GLU A 220 -8.85 -21.24 12.01
C GLU A 220 -7.36 -21.51 11.69
N PHE A 221 -6.42 -20.92 12.42
CA PHE A 221 -5.00 -20.89 12.00
C PHE A 221 -4.04 -21.60 12.93
N LYS A 222 -4.31 -21.73 14.20
CA LYS A 222 -3.40 -22.24 15.23
C LYS A 222 -2.70 -23.53 14.85
N LYS A 223 -3.45 -24.55 14.42
CA LYS A 223 -2.89 -25.85 14.01
C LYS A 223 -1.89 -25.73 12.86
N ASN A 224 -2.20 -24.87 11.89
CA ASN A 224 -1.32 -24.64 10.73
C ASN A 224 -0.07 -23.87 11.11
N PHE A 225 -0.17 -22.91 12.03
CA PHE A 225 0.96 -22.17 12.58
C PHE A 225 1.90 -23.09 13.37
N GLU A 226 1.36 -23.89 14.24
CA GLU A 226 2.13 -24.90 15.01
C GLU A 226 2.86 -25.88 14.06
N LYS A 227 2.17 -26.42 13.05
CA LYS A 227 2.76 -27.30 12.03
C LYS A 227 3.91 -26.66 11.28
N ASN A 228 3.82 -25.36 10.98
CA ASN A 228 4.86 -24.59 10.28
C ASN A 228 5.88 -23.96 11.23
N LYS A 229 5.76 -24.16 12.55
CA LYS A 229 6.66 -23.61 13.58
C LYS A 229 6.74 -22.07 13.52
N ILE A 230 5.64 -21.41 13.25
CA ILE A 230 5.50 -19.94 13.26
C ILE A 230 4.50 -19.53 14.34
N THR A 231 4.60 -18.28 14.80
CA THR A 231 3.83 -17.78 15.95
C THR A 231 2.94 -16.59 15.58
N TYR A 232 1.93 -16.36 16.38
CA TYR A 232 1.16 -15.14 16.43
C TYR A 232 1.26 -14.53 17.82
N GLU A 233 1.48 -13.21 17.87
CA GLU A 233 1.45 -12.43 19.11
C GLU A 233 0.75 -11.09 18.89
N HIS A 234 0.01 -10.64 19.92
CA HIS A 234 -0.43 -9.26 20.02
C HIS A 234 0.55 -8.47 20.89
N ARG A 235 0.91 -7.26 20.45
CA ARG A 235 1.80 -6.35 21.19
C ARG A 235 1.22 -4.94 21.24
N LEU A 236 1.59 -4.16 22.24
CA LEU A 236 1.34 -2.72 22.20
C LEU A 236 2.17 -2.08 21.09
N ILE A 237 1.62 -1.06 20.42
CA ILE A 237 2.27 -0.46 19.24
C ILE A 237 3.65 0.11 19.56
N ASP A 238 3.82 0.76 20.70
CA ASP A 238 5.09 1.29 21.16
C ASP A 238 6.13 0.18 21.44
N ASP A 239 5.73 -0.94 22.04
CA ASP A 239 6.58 -2.10 22.21
C ASP A 239 6.95 -2.72 20.87
N MET A 240 5.99 -2.83 19.95
CA MET A 240 6.25 -3.38 18.62
C MET A 240 7.21 -2.50 17.80
N VAL A 241 7.11 -1.17 17.90
CA VAL A 241 8.08 -0.24 17.31
C VAL A 241 9.48 -0.51 17.88
N ALA A 242 9.61 -0.65 19.20
CA ALA A 242 10.89 -0.96 19.84
C ALA A 242 11.46 -2.32 19.39
N CYS A 243 10.61 -3.33 19.19
CA CYS A 243 10.99 -4.63 18.64
C CYS A 243 11.44 -4.50 17.18
N ALA A 244 10.70 -3.79 16.36
CA ALA A 244 11.00 -3.59 14.94
C ALA A 244 12.38 -2.95 14.73
N MET A 245 12.75 -1.99 15.58
CA MET A 245 14.08 -1.35 15.53
C MET A 245 15.24 -2.28 15.90
N LYS A 246 14.97 -3.42 16.55
CA LYS A 246 15.98 -4.36 17.04
C LYS A 246 16.04 -5.66 16.24
N TRP A 247 14.92 -6.08 15.66
CA TRP A 247 14.81 -7.35 14.94
C TRP A 247 15.33 -7.23 13.50
N SER A 248 15.71 -8.35 12.92
CA SER A 248 16.30 -8.40 11.58
C SER A 248 15.27 -8.41 10.43
N GLY A 249 14.01 -8.75 10.72
CA GLY A 249 12.95 -8.92 9.73
C GLY A 249 12.34 -10.33 9.74
N LYS A 250 11.77 -10.76 8.62
CA LYS A 250 11.05 -12.04 8.44
C LYS A 250 9.82 -12.16 9.34
N TYR A 251 9.02 -11.13 9.40
CA TYR A 251 7.72 -11.15 10.07
C TYR A 251 6.71 -10.26 9.36
N ILE A 252 5.44 -10.51 9.63
CA ILE A 252 4.33 -9.68 9.20
C ILE A 252 3.86 -8.86 10.39
N TRP A 253 3.84 -7.57 10.22
CA TRP A 253 3.34 -6.63 11.21
C TRP A 253 1.96 -6.14 10.81
N ALA A 254 0.93 -6.69 11.43
CA ALA A 254 -0.46 -6.31 11.24
C ALA A 254 -0.76 -5.02 12.02
N CYS A 255 -1.16 -3.98 11.30
CA CYS A 255 -1.41 -2.65 11.81
C CYS A 255 -2.82 -2.19 11.45
N LYS A 256 -3.47 -1.44 12.35
CA LYS A 256 -4.68 -0.69 12.02
C LYS A 256 -4.40 0.31 10.90
N ASN A 257 -5.45 0.89 10.33
CA ASN A 257 -5.35 1.67 9.11
C ASN A 257 -4.30 2.80 9.17
N TYR A 258 -4.39 3.71 10.16
CA TYR A 258 -3.43 4.81 10.31
C TYR A 258 -2.04 4.32 10.72
N ASP A 259 -1.97 3.42 11.69
CA ASP A 259 -0.70 2.85 12.15
C ASP A 259 0.05 2.17 10.99
N GLY A 260 -0.66 1.44 10.14
CA GLY A 260 -0.08 0.78 8.96
C GLY A 260 0.41 1.75 7.89
N ASP A 261 -0.27 2.88 7.71
CA ASP A 261 0.19 3.94 6.82
C ASP A 261 1.53 4.51 7.29
N VAL A 262 1.57 4.94 8.53
CA VAL A 262 2.78 5.57 9.12
C VAL A 262 3.94 4.57 9.22
N GLN A 263 3.68 3.35 9.69
CA GLN A 263 4.74 2.35 9.87
C GLN A 263 5.28 1.84 8.55
N SER A 264 4.46 1.71 7.50
CA SER A 264 4.97 1.30 6.18
C SER A 264 5.92 2.33 5.57
N ASP A 265 5.64 3.61 5.74
CA ASP A 265 6.54 4.67 5.27
C ASP A 265 7.83 4.73 6.12
N THR A 266 7.71 4.53 7.43
CA THR A 266 8.87 4.40 8.33
C THR A 266 9.78 3.24 7.91
N MET A 267 9.19 2.07 7.62
CA MET A 267 9.93 0.91 7.13
C MET A 267 10.60 1.22 5.78
N ALA A 268 9.88 1.83 4.84
CA ALA A 268 10.41 2.17 3.52
C ALA A 268 11.66 3.05 3.62
N GLN A 269 11.63 4.08 4.46
CA GLN A 269 12.79 4.94 4.71
C GLN A 269 13.92 4.18 5.39
N GLY A 270 13.60 3.32 6.34
CA GLY A 270 14.60 2.50 7.04
C GLY A 270 15.33 1.53 6.11
N TYR A 271 14.66 0.98 5.09
CA TYR A 271 15.27 0.15 4.04
C TYR A 271 15.98 0.95 2.94
N GLY A 272 15.87 2.28 2.95
CA GLY A 272 16.63 3.17 2.10
C GLY A 272 15.79 4.14 1.25
N SER A 273 14.71 3.70 0.63
CA SER A 273 13.88 4.56 -0.25
C SER A 273 12.45 4.06 -0.35
N LEU A 274 11.51 4.99 -0.37
CA LEU A 274 10.11 4.70 -0.68
C LEU A 274 9.94 4.14 -2.11
N GLY A 275 10.87 4.46 -3.02
CA GLY A 275 10.94 3.86 -4.37
C GLY A 275 11.30 2.37 -4.39
N LEU A 276 11.65 1.80 -3.24
CA LEU A 276 11.91 0.36 -3.03
C LEU A 276 10.81 -0.32 -2.17
N MET A 277 9.59 0.19 -2.21
CA MET A 277 8.46 -0.39 -1.45
C MET A 277 7.34 -0.79 -2.40
N THR A 278 6.93 -2.06 -2.34
CA THR A 278 5.74 -2.56 -3.03
C THR A 278 4.49 -2.29 -2.21
N SER A 279 3.35 -2.19 -2.87
CA SER A 279 2.03 -2.10 -2.22
C SER A 279 1.05 -2.99 -2.97
N THR A 280 0.49 -3.98 -2.28
CA THR A 280 -0.54 -4.86 -2.84
C THR A 280 -1.74 -4.94 -1.92
N LEU A 281 -2.93 -4.65 -2.45
CA LEU A 281 -4.19 -4.96 -1.78
C LEU A 281 -4.58 -6.39 -2.14
N LEU A 282 -4.85 -7.23 -1.15
CA LEU A 282 -5.23 -8.62 -1.34
C LEU A 282 -6.49 -8.93 -0.54
N THR A 283 -7.48 -9.55 -1.19
CA THR A 283 -8.69 -10.04 -0.50
C THR A 283 -8.37 -11.24 0.39
N PRO A 284 -9.17 -11.51 1.46
CA PRO A 284 -8.92 -12.60 2.41
C PRO A 284 -8.87 -13.99 1.76
N ASP A 285 -9.61 -14.19 0.68
CA ASP A 285 -9.63 -15.43 -0.10
C ASP A 285 -8.48 -15.53 -1.13
N GLY A 286 -7.66 -14.48 -1.24
CA GLY A 286 -6.53 -14.41 -2.16
C GLY A 286 -6.90 -14.34 -3.64
N LYS A 287 -8.18 -14.11 -3.99
CA LYS A 287 -8.65 -14.14 -5.37
C LYS A 287 -8.51 -12.80 -6.09
N VAL A 288 -8.59 -11.70 -5.37
CA VAL A 288 -8.51 -10.36 -5.95
C VAL A 288 -7.29 -9.65 -5.40
N MET A 289 -6.45 -9.16 -6.31
CA MET A 289 -5.28 -8.33 -5.99
C MET A 289 -5.33 -7.02 -6.78
N GLU A 290 -5.03 -5.92 -6.10
CA GLU A 290 -4.66 -4.66 -6.74
C GLU A 290 -3.23 -4.31 -6.33
N ALA A 291 -2.36 -4.07 -7.30
CA ALA A 291 -0.96 -3.73 -7.08
C ALA A 291 -0.67 -2.31 -7.53
N GLU A 292 0.04 -1.55 -6.69
CA GLU A 292 0.45 -0.17 -6.95
C GLU A 292 1.87 0.09 -6.41
N ALA A 293 2.49 1.19 -6.80
CA ALA A 293 3.67 1.71 -6.11
C ALA A 293 3.24 2.38 -4.80
N ALA A 294 4.03 2.22 -3.74
CA ALA A 294 3.73 2.80 -2.43
C ALA A 294 3.95 4.33 -2.35
N HIS A 295 4.54 4.94 -3.38
CA HIS A 295 4.80 6.38 -3.46
C HIS A 295 3.73 7.14 -4.26
N GLY A 296 3.74 8.47 -4.16
CA GLY A 296 2.83 9.35 -4.90
C GLY A 296 3.27 9.62 -6.35
N THR A 297 2.71 10.66 -6.96
CA THR A 297 2.83 10.99 -8.39
C THR A 297 4.13 11.67 -8.79
N VAL A 298 5.02 11.98 -7.83
CA VAL A 298 6.33 12.62 -8.03
C VAL A 298 6.24 13.97 -8.76
N THR A 299 5.39 14.86 -8.25
CA THR A 299 5.09 16.19 -8.80
C THR A 299 6.34 17.00 -9.16
N ARG A 300 7.37 17.02 -8.30
CA ARG A 300 8.59 17.79 -8.54
C ARG A 300 9.28 17.38 -9.83
N HIS A 301 9.42 16.08 -10.09
CA HIS A 301 10.05 15.58 -11.32
C HIS A 301 9.15 15.81 -12.52
N PHE A 302 7.82 15.74 -12.35
CA PHE A 302 6.89 16.09 -13.42
C PHE A 302 7.06 17.55 -13.86
N ARG A 303 7.18 18.49 -12.93
CA ARG A 303 7.43 19.91 -13.26
C ARG A 303 8.76 20.11 -13.99
N MET A 304 9.79 19.35 -13.63
CA MET A 304 11.07 19.36 -14.37
C MET A 304 10.88 18.80 -15.78
N HIS A 305 10.16 17.71 -15.94
CA HIS A 305 9.86 17.10 -17.23
C HIS A 305 9.09 18.07 -18.15
N GLN A 306 8.09 18.78 -17.64
CA GLN A 306 7.36 19.82 -18.37
C GLN A 306 8.27 20.95 -18.87
N GLN A 307 9.41 21.19 -18.21
CA GLN A 307 10.45 22.15 -18.65
C GLN A 307 11.45 21.56 -19.64
N GLY A 308 11.22 20.35 -20.13
CA GLY A 308 12.14 19.65 -21.03
C GLY A 308 13.41 19.12 -20.37
N LYS A 309 13.47 19.05 -19.04
CA LYS A 309 14.61 18.52 -18.28
C LYS A 309 14.48 17.03 -18.10
N GLU A 310 15.57 16.30 -18.30
CA GLU A 310 15.63 14.89 -17.91
C GLU A 310 15.57 14.71 -16.40
N THR A 311 14.90 13.65 -15.98
CA THR A 311 14.74 13.31 -14.56
C THR A 311 15.30 11.92 -14.27
N SER A 312 15.76 11.76 -13.04
CA SER A 312 16.16 10.48 -12.48
C SER A 312 15.14 10.06 -11.42
N THR A 313 13.98 9.62 -11.89
CA THR A 313 12.90 9.11 -11.06
C THR A 313 12.99 7.59 -11.02
N ASN A 314 12.98 7.02 -9.83
CA ASN A 314 13.08 5.57 -9.63
C ASN A 314 11.79 4.87 -10.09
N PRO A 315 11.84 3.99 -11.10
CA PRO A 315 10.67 3.27 -11.60
C PRO A 315 10.46 1.89 -10.93
N ILE A 316 11.33 1.46 -10.01
CA ILE A 316 11.38 0.08 -9.52
C ILE A 316 10.06 -0.32 -8.85
N ALA A 317 9.53 0.51 -7.95
CA ALA A 317 8.25 0.21 -7.29
C ALA A 317 7.10 0.09 -8.31
N SER A 318 7.12 0.89 -9.37
CA SER A 318 6.13 0.82 -10.45
C SER A 318 6.30 -0.46 -11.29
N ILE A 319 7.55 -0.87 -11.59
CA ILE A 319 7.81 -2.15 -12.26
C ILE A 319 7.30 -3.32 -11.40
N PHE A 320 7.56 -3.28 -10.10
CA PHE A 320 7.07 -4.32 -9.16
C PHE A 320 5.55 -4.33 -9.03
N ALA A 321 4.87 -3.20 -9.17
CA ALA A 321 3.41 -3.19 -9.25
C ALA A 321 2.92 -4.01 -10.46
N TRP A 322 3.54 -3.86 -11.63
CA TRP A 322 3.25 -4.67 -12.81
C TRP A 322 3.55 -6.14 -12.57
N THR A 323 4.73 -6.49 -12.08
CA THR A 323 5.14 -7.89 -11.89
C THR A 323 4.31 -8.59 -10.83
N ARG A 324 3.90 -7.91 -9.75
CA ARG A 324 3.01 -8.49 -8.73
C ARG A 324 1.62 -8.79 -9.30
N GLY A 325 1.05 -7.87 -10.08
CA GLY A 325 -0.21 -8.10 -10.77
C GLY A 325 -0.12 -9.24 -11.79
N LEU A 326 0.92 -9.28 -12.62
CA LEU A 326 1.16 -10.35 -13.60
C LEU A 326 1.36 -11.70 -12.92
N SER A 327 2.14 -11.76 -11.84
CA SER A 327 2.34 -12.98 -11.07
C SER A 327 1.04 -13.49 -10.45
N HIS A 328 0.19 -12.58 -9.98
CA HIS A 328 -1.13 -12.96 -9.48
C HIS A 328 -2.04 -13.49 -10.59
N ARG A 329 -2.06 -12.82 -11.75
CA ARG A 329 -2.78 -13.32 -12.94
C ARG A 329 -2.29 -14.71 -13.34
N GLY A 330 -0.97 -14.91 -13.37
CA GLY A 330 -0.38 -16.22 -13.67
C GLY A 330 -0.83 -17.31 -12.70
N LYS A 331 -0.96 -16.99 -11.41
CA LYS A 331 -1.48 -17.95 -10.41
C LYS A 331 -2.95 -18.28 -10.64
N LEU A 332 -3.79 -17.29 -10.94
CA LEU A 332 -5.21 -17.50 -11.22
C LEU A 332 -5.44 -18.36 -12.47
N ASP A 333 -4.58 -18.21 -13.48
CA ASP A 333 -4.66 -18.93 -14.76
C ASP A 333 -3.83 -20.21 -14.80
N ASN A 334 -3.09 -20.55 -13.73
CA ASN A 334 -2.10 -21.63 -13.71
C ASN A 334 -1.04 -21.47 -14.82
N ASN A 335 -0.66 -20.24 -15.15
CA ASN A 335 0.33 -19.89 -16.16
C ASN A 335 1.70 -19.63 -15.51
N ASN A 336 2.52 -20.68 -15.47
CA ASN A 336 3.86 -20.60 -14.87
C ASN A 336 4.82 -19.70 -15.67
N ASP A 337 4.67 -19.59 -16.97
CA ASP A 337 5.53 -18.75 -17.82
C ASP A 337 5.35 -17.29 -17.47
N LEU A 338 4.10 -16.86 -17.23
CA LEU A 338 3.79 -15.51 -16.76
C LEU A 338 4.38 -15.23 -15.35
N ILE A 339 4.30 -16.21 -14.46
CA ILE A 339 4.90 -16.09 -13.12
C ILE A 339 6.43 -15.97 -13.22
N ASN A 340 7.06 -16.81 -14.05
CA ASN A 340 8.51 -16.82 -14.26
C ASN A 340 8.99 -15.52 -14.91
N PHE A 341 8.26 -14.99 -15.90
CA PHE A 341 8.54 -13.69 -16.50
C PHE A 341 8.54 -12.57 -15.45
N ALA A 342 7.48 -12.49 -14.64
CA ALA A 342 7.36 -11.50 -13.58
C ALA A 342 8.56 -11.56 -12.60
N GLN A 343 8.91 -12.76 -12.19
CA GLN A 343 10.02 -13.01 -11.27
C GLN A 343 11.38 -12.68 -11.90
N THR A 344 11.55 -12.98 -13.19
CA THR A 344 12.76 -12.64 -13.93
C THR A 344 12.95 -11.13 -13.99
N LEU A 345 11.89 -10.37 -14.30
CA LEU A 345 11.95 -8.91 -14.35
C LEU A 345 12.26 -8.30 -12.96
N GLU A 346 11.68 -8.81 -11.88
CA GLU A 346 12.02 -8.39 -10.52
C GLU A 346 13.51 -8.64 -10.20
N ASN A 347 14.02 -9.82 -10.53
CA ASN A 347 15.42 -10.18 -10.33
C ASN A 347 16.37 -9.30 -11.15
N VAL A 348 16.01 -8.99 -12.41
CA VAL A 348 16.76 -8.07 -13.26
C VAL A 348 16.85 -6.68 -12.63
N CYS A 349 15.75 -6.14 -12.11
CA CYS A 349 15.77 -4.85 -11.42
C CYS A 349 16.73 -4.83 -10.23
N VAL A 350 16.65 -5.83 -9.35
CA VAL A 350 17.51 -5.92 -8.15
C VAL A 350 18.98 -6.06 -8.58
N LYS A 351 19.28 -6.98 -9.51
CA LYS A 351 20.66 -7.23 -9.98
C LYS A 351 21.26 -6.03 -10.70
N SER A 352 20.47 -5.26 -11.43
CA SER A 352 20.94 -4.01 -12.07
C SER A 352 21.36 -2.98 -11.02
N VAL A 353 20.58 -2.79 -9.96
CA VAL A 353 20.95 -1.90 -8.85
C VAL A 353 22.20 -2.40 -8.14
N GLU A 354 22.27 -3.70 -7.82
CA GLU A 354 23.45 -4.32 -7.19
C GLU A 354 24.70 -4.23 -8.07
N GLY A 355 24.52 -4.23 -9.39
CA GLY A 355 25.58 -4.00 -10.37
C GLY A 355 25.99 -2.53 -10.58
N GLY A 356 25.42 -1.60 -9.80
CA GLY A 356 25.74 -0.18 -9.84
C GLY A 356 24.93 0.66 -10.83
N HIS A 357 23.92 0.07 -11.48
CA HIS A 357 23.00 0.78 -12.37
C HIS A 357 21.76 1.20 -11.58
N MET A 358 21.67 2.48 -11.22
CA MET A 358 20.59 2.97 -10.36
C MET A 358 20.23 4.42 -10.64
N THR A 359 19.07 4.83 -10.17
CA THR A 359 18.62 6.22 -10.19
C THR A 359 19.22 7.04 -9.06
N LYS A 360 19.07 8.34 -9.14
CA LYS A 360 19.75 9.31 -8.25
C LYS A 360 19.38 9.13 -6.79
N ASP A 361 18.12 8.80 -6.48
CA ASP A 361 17.63 8.57 -5.10
C ASP A 361 18.41 7.44 -4.39
N LEU A 362 18.75 6.38 -5.12
CA LEU A 362 19.55 5.26 -4.59
C LEU A 362 21.04 5.58 -4.57
N ALA A 363 21.55 6.23 -5.62
CA ALA A 363 22.96 6.55 -5.73
C ALA A 363 23.44 7.46 -4.59
N ILE A 364 22.68 8.47 -4.20
CA ILE A 364 23.03 9.38 -3.11
C ILE A 364 23.07 8.67 -1.72
N LEU A 365 22.36 7.56 -1.56
CA LEU A 365 22.43 6.75 -0.33
C LEU A 365 23.77 6.03 -0.19
N ILE A 366 24.38 5.64 -1.32
CA ILE A 366 25.72 5.01 -1.35
C ILE A 366 26.80 6.06 -1.10
N GLY A 367 26.68 7.21 -1.77
CA GLY A 367 27.64 8.30 -1.58
C GLY A 367 27.50 9.42 -2.62
N PRO A 368 28.00 10.63 -2.32
CA PRO A 368 27.78 11.82 -3.14
C PRO A 368 28.45 11.76 -4.53
N SER A 369 29.46 10.91 -4.70
CA SER A 369 30.15 10.69 -5.97
C SER A 369 29.65 9.51 -6.79
N THR A 370 28.62 8.78 -6.29
CA THR A 370 28.06 7.63 -7.00
C THR A 370 27.36 8.07 -8.29
N LYS A 371 27.73 7.44 -9.38
CA LYS A 371 27.09 7.69 -10.67
C LYS A 371 25.63 7.23 -10.64
N PHE A 372 24.78 7.93 -11.34
CA PHE A 372 23.37 7.57 -11.48
C PHE A 372 22.91 7.68 -12.93
N LEU A 373 21.80 7.03 -13.22
CA LEU A 373 21.14 7.02 -14.51
C LEU A 373 19.88 7.89 -14.48
N THR A 374 19.52 8.46 -15.63
CA THR A 374 18.17 9.01 -15.81
C THR A 374 17.16 7.87 -15.84
N THR A 375 15.88 8.19 -15.66
CA THR A 375 14.78 7.19 -15.70
C THR A 375 14.83 6.37 -16.99
N ASN A 376 15.00 7.04 -18.15
CA ASN A 376 15.08 6.37 -19.44
C ASN A 376 16.30 5.46 -19.55
N GLN A 377 17.48 5.93 -19.16
CA GLN A 377 18.70 5.13 -19.17
C GLN A 377 18.57 3.89 -18.29
N PHE A 378 17.98 4.04 -17.11
CA PHE A 378 17.74 2.91 -16.22
C PHE A 378 16.82 1.88 -16.85
N LEU A 379 15.70 2.31 -17.45
CA LEU A 379 14.76 1.41 -18.15
C LEU A 379 15.38 0.70 -19.34
N GLU A 380 16.30 1.35 -20.08
CA GLU A 380 17.04 0.69 -21.18
C GLU A 380 18.01 -0.38 -20.65
N VAL A 381 18.66 -0.13 -19.51
CA VAL A 381 19.47 -1.17 -18.83
C VAL A 381 18.61 -2.36 -18.45
N ILE A 382 17.46 -2.11 -17.80
CA ILE A 382 16.53 -3.19 -17.39
C ILE A 382 16.08 -3.98 -18.61
N LYS A 383 15.69 -3.31 -19.70
CA LYS A 383 15.26 -3.96 -20.94
C LYS A 383 16.37 -4.87 -21.49
N SER A 384 17.58 -4.34 -21.64
CA SER A 384 18.75 -5.09 -22.17
C SER A 384 19.08 -6.32 -21.31
N GLU A 385 19.06 -6.18 -19.99
CA GLU A 385 19.32 -7.31 -19.08
C GLU A 385 18.18 -8.33 -19.07
N LEU A 386 16.93 -7.88 -19.25
CA LEU A 386 15.77 -8.77 -19.38
C LEU A 386 15.88 -9.62 -20.66
N GLU A 387 16.19 -8.99 -21.80
CA GLU A 387 16.37 -9.70 -23.08
C GLU A 387 17.43 -10.80 -22.98
N LYS A 388 18.57 -10.54 -22.31
CA LYS A 388 19.61 -11.55 -22.06
C LYS A 388 19.14 -12.73 -21.19
N LYS A 389 18.09 -12.56 -20.41
CA LYS A 389 17.57 -13.60 -19.51
C LYS A 389 16.43 -14.40 -20.12
N LEU A 390 15.75 -13.84 -21.12
CA LEU A 390 14.66 -14.50 -21.85
C LEU A 390 15.15 -15.32 -23.04
N HIS A 391 16.34 -15.03 -23.53
CA HIS A 391 17.05 -15.77 -24.59
C HIS A 391 18.23 -16.57 -24.00
#